data_abd81118bdbbaa86c564efdecf7922ec
#
_entry.id   abd81118bdbbaa86c564efdecf7922ec
#
_cell.length_a   1.000
_cell.length_b   1.000
_cell.length_c   1.000
_cell.angle_alpha   90.00
_cell.angle_beta   90.00
_cell.angle_gamma   90.00
#
_symmetry.space_group_name_H-M   'P 1'
#
loop_
_entity.id
_entity.type
_entity.pdbx_description
1 polymer ?
#
loop_
_entity_poly.entity_id
_entity_poly.type
_entity_poly.pdbx_seq_one_letter_code
_entity_poly.pdbx_strand_id
1 'polypeptide(L)'
;MKIWVLFIFLLLLPSFIEASCIETGGTVVYVNGILTSLVDAQNDVFKLNNEFLKRTKDKSIKFTNGYNESHLGGVGDLVKSAEQVSSPYIDDHDLKTILIQIHPQVATRKILLVGHSQGTFYTNALYKYLTENGVAKESISIYNVATPANIIAGGGAYLTSQNDEVINLVRELVASDKQPLPANIDIPLSQKEIEKYLQERSVKKVIY
;
A
#
# COMPACT_ATOMS: atom_id res chain seq x y z
N MET A 1 51.63 -30.96 -19.57
CA MET A 1 50.86 -30.81 -18.30
C MET A 1 50.38 -29.39 -17.95
N LYS A 2 50.43 -28.43 -18.86
CA LYS A 2 50.02 -27.02 -18.57
C LYS A 2 48.67 -26.59 -19.16
N ILE A 3 48.07 -27.37 -20.04
CA ILE A 3 46.82 -26.99 -20.75
C ILE A 3 45.56 -27.34 -19.93
N TRP A 4 45.64 -28.35 -19.09
CA TRP A 4 44.50 -28.84 -18.29
C TRP A 4 44.09 -27.91 -17.13
N VAL A 5 45.01 -27.13 -16.59
CA VAL A 5 44.73 -26.20 -15.46
C VAL A 5 43.94 -25.00 -15.93
N LEU A 6 44.13 -24.56 -17.19
CA LEU A 6 43.39 -23.42 -17.75
C LEU A 6 41.90 -23.73 -18.00
N PHE A 7 41.58 -24.98 -18.33
CA PHE A 7 40.20 -25.41 -18.60
C PHE A 7 39.35 -25.54 -17.34
N ILE A 8 39.96 -25.88 -16.20
CA ILE A 8 39.26 -25.99 -14.91
C ILE A 8 38.94 -24.62 -14.36
N PHE A 9 39.75 -23.59 -14.63
CA PHE A 9 39.49 -22.22 -14.16
C PHE A 9 38.33 -21.54 -14.92
N LEU A 10 38.09 -21.95 -16.18
CA LEU A 10 36.98 -21.42 -16.99
C LEU A 10 35.62 -21.97 -16.56
N LEU A 11 35.58 -23.15 -15.88
CA LEU A 11 34.36 -23.76 -15.37
C LEU A 11 33.92 -23.22 -14.01
N LEU A 12 34.77 -22.42 -13.35
CA LEU A 12 34.49 -21.81 -12.03
C LEU A 12 34.05 -20.33 -12.10
N LEU A 13 33.89 -19.79 -13.30
CA LEU A 13 33.29 -18.47 -13.41
C LEU A 13 31.83 -18.57 -12.94
N PRO A 14 31.45 -17.85 -11.87
CA PRO A 14 30.06 -17.82 -11.48
C PRO A 14 29.28 -17.26 -12.69
N SER A 15 28.38 -18.06 -13.21
CA SER A 15 27.38 -17.56 -14.15
C SER A 15 26.58 -16.50 -13.39
N PHE A 16 26.87 -15.24 -13.60
CA PHE A 16 25.96 -14.16 -13.20
C PHE A 16 24.69 -14.38 -14.03
N ILE A 17 23.76 -15.15 -13.46
CA ILE A 17 22.40 -15.17 -13.94
C ILE A 17 21.86 -13.79 -13.57
N GLU A 18 21.97 -12.83 -14.48
CA GLU A 18 21.15 -11.64 -14.40
C GLU A 18 19.71 -12.13 -14.41
N ALA A 19 19.05 -12.02 -13.26
CA ALA A 19 17.62 -12.19 -13.18
C ALA A 19 16.98 -11.06 -14.00
N SER A 20 16.86 -11.28 -15.31
CA SER A 20 16.11 -10.37 -16.16
C SER A 20 14.67 -10.43 -15.73
N CYS A 21 14.08 -9.28 -15.39
CA CYS A 21 12.64 -9.18 -15.24
C CYS A 21 11.98 -9.65 -16.54
N ILE A 22 11.44 -10.86 -16.53
CA ILE A 22 10.91 -11.54 -17.74
C ILE A 22 9.57 -10.91 -18.17
N GLU A 23 8.89 -10.18 -17.28
CA GLU A 23 7.62 -9.52 -17.59
C GLU A 23 7.77 -8.00 -17.69
N THR A 24 7.42 -7.45 -18.83
CA THR A 24 7.20 -6.02 -19.02
C THR A 24 5.92 -5.59 -18.30
N GLY A 25 5.91 -4.38 -17.74
CA GLY A 25 4.75 -3.82 -17.06
C GLY A 25 4.96 -3.63 -15.56
N GLY A 26 3.88 -3.35 -14.86
CA GLY A 26 3.89 -3.09 -13.42
C GLY A 26 2.74 -3.78 -12.70
N THR A 27 2.83 -3.79 -11.38
CA THR A 27 1.74 -4.22 -10.51
C THR A 27 1.37 -3.09 -9.55
N VAL A 28 0.08 -2.75 -9.51
CA VAL A 28 -0.49 -1.90 -8.48
C VAL A 28 -1.06 -2.79 -7.39
N VAL A 29 -0.54 -2.64 -6.19
CA VAL A 29 -1.05 -3.31 -4.98
C VAL A 29 -1.85 -2.31 -4.17
N TYR A 30 -3.16 -2.52 -4.05
CA TYR A 30 -4.01 -1.69 -3.22
C TYR A 30 -4.18 -2.31 -1.83
N VAL A 31 -3.95 -1.52 -0.78
CA VAL A 31 -4.15 -1.91 0.62
C VAL A 31 -5.23 -1.02 1.23
N ASN A 32 -6.33 -1.66 1.65
CA ASN A 32 -7.51 -0.96 2.17
C ASN A 32 -7.31 -0.39 3.58
N GLY A 33 -8.18 0.55 3.92
CA GLY A 33 -8.32 1.10 5.27
C GLY A 33 -9.15 0.23 6.20
N ILE A 34 -9.42 0.77 7.40
CA ILE A 34 -10.33 0.17 8.38
C ILE A 34 -11.75 0.06 7.83
N LEU A 35 -12.56 -0.80 8.45
CA LEU A 35 -13.99 -0.98 8.12
C LEU A 35 -14.26 -1.35 6.65
N THR A 36 -13.28 -1.86 5.95
CA THR A 36 -13.41 -2.28 4.56
C THR A 36 -13.56 -3.79 4.52
N SER A 37 -14.69 -4.29 4.03
CA SER A 37 -14.86 -5.73 3.80
C SER A 37 -13.98 -6.21 2.63
N LEU A 38 -13.73 -7.52 2.55
CA LEU A 38 -13.01 -8.09 1.42
C LEU A 38 -13.68 -7.75 0.09
N VAL A 39 -15.00 -7.78 0.05
CA VAL A 39 -15.79 -7.45 -1.16
C VAL A 39 -15.62 -5.98 -1.54
N ASP A 40 -15.64 -5.07 -0.56
CA ASP A 40 -15.43 -3.64 -0.81
C ASP A 40 -13.98 -3.37 -1.28
N ALA A 41 -13.00 -4.01 -0.66
CA ALA A 41 -11.60 -3.89 -1.09
C ALA A 41 -11.40 -4.39 -2.53
N GLN A 42 -12.02 -5.51 -2.91
CA GLN A 42 -12.00 -6.00 -4.29
C GLN A 42 -12.69 -5.05 -5.28
N ASN A 43 -13.82 -4.47 -4.88
CA ASN A 43 -14.53 -3.46 -5.68
C ASN A 43 -13.69 -2.18 -5.85
N ASP A 44 -12.95 -1.75 -4.82
CA ASP A 44 -12.07 -0.58 -4.92
C ASP A 44 -10.91 -0.84 -5.90
N VAL A 45 -10.30 -2.02 -5.86
CA VAL A 45 -9.28 -2.45 -6.85
C VAL A 45 -9.87 -2.46 -8.26
N PHE A 46 -11.06 -3.00 -8.42
CA PHE A 46 -11.76 -3.05 -9.72
C PHE A 46 -12.03 -1.64 -10.25
N LYS A 47 -12.53 -0.71 -9.41
CA LYS A 47 -12.77 0.68 -9.78
C LYS A 47 -11.47 1.38 -10.18
N LEU A 48 -10.39 1.20 -9.39
CA LEU A 48 -9.09 1.78 -9.65
C LEU A 48 -8.53 1.30 -11.01
N ASN A 49 -8.59 0.00 -11.28
CA ASN A 49 -8.19 -0.59 -12.55
C ASN A 49 -9.01 -0.03 -13.74
N ASN A 50 -10.32 0.05 -13.60
CA ASN A 50 -11.19 0.58 -14.65
C ASN A 50 -10.90 2.04 -14.97
N GLU A 51 -10.72 2.89 -13.96
CA GLU A 51 -10.37 4.29 -14.18
C GLU A 51 -8.97 4.43 -14.82
N PHE A 52 -8.01 3.62 -14.40
CA PHE A 52 -6.70 3.58 -15.03
C PHE A 52 -6.80 3.19 -16.51
N LEU A 53 -7.47 2.08 -16.83
CA LEU A 53 -7.65 1.61 -18.20
C LEU A 53 -8.42 2.60 -19.08
N LYS A 54 -9.41 3.27 -18.51
CA LYS A 54 -10.18 4.30 -19.22
C LYS A 54 -9.31 5.47 -19.64
N ARG A 55 -8.34 5.88 -18.80
CA ARG A 55 -7.47 7.03 -19.03
C ARG A 55 -6.24 6.70 -19.87
N THR A 56 -5.60 5.56 -19.62
CA THR A 56 -4.31 5.22 -20.22
C THR A 56 -4.41 4.25 -21.39
N LYS A 57 -5.44 3.41 -21.44
CA LYS A 57 -5.59 2.24 -22.34
C LYS A 57 -4.49 1.18 -22.16
N ASP A 58 -3.61 1.34 -21.17
CA ASP A 58 -2.51 0.43 -20.90
C ASP A 58 -2.98 -0.82 -20.15
N LYS A 59 -2.82 -1.99 -20.75
CA LYS A 59 -3.18 -3.30 -20.21
C LYS A 59 -1.99 -4.05 -19.62
N SER A 60 -0.78 -3.48 -19.68
CA SER A 60 0.42 -4.12 -19.11
C SER A 60 0.48 -4.01 -17.59
N ILE A 61 -0.29 -3.10 -17.00
CA ILE A 61 -0.38 -2.91 -15.55
C ILE A 61 -1.42 -3.84 -14.96
N LYS A 62 -1.01 -4.63 -13.98
CA LYS A 62 -1.91 -5.51 -13.20
C LYS A 62 -2.30 -4.84 -11.89
N PHE A 63 -3.52 -5.07 -11.46
CA PHE A 63 -4.04 -4.57 -10.18
C PHE A 63 -4.34 -5.76 -9.27
N THR A 64 -3.89 -5.69 -8.03
CA THR A 64 -4.11 -6.73 -7.03
C THR A 64 -4.48 -6.12 -5.68
N ASN A 65 -5.17 -6.90 -4.87
CA ASN A 65 -5.54 -6.52 -3.52
C ASN A 65 -4.54 -7.10 -2.51
N GLY A 66 -4.00 -6.24 -1.66
CA GLY A 66 -3.33 -6.61 -0.41
C GLY A 66 -4.32 -6.37 0.73
N TYR A 67 -5.31 -7.28 0.89
CA TYR A 67 -6.40 -7.08 1.83
C TYR A 67 -5.90 -7.02 3.26
N ASN A 68 -6.13 -5.86 3.90
CA ASN A 68 -5.98 -5.65 5.32
C ASN A 68 -7.31 -5.99 6.01
N GLU A 69 -7.32 -7.04 6.79
CA GLU A 69 -8.49 -7.44 7.56
C GLU A 69 -8.60 -6.61 8.85
N SER A 70 -9.70 -5.88 8.99
CA SER A 70 -9.98 -5.10 10.21
C SER A 70 -10.59 -6.00 11.27
N HIS A 71 -9.81 -6.35 12.30
CA HIS A 71 -10.22 -7.35 13.30
C HIS A 71 -10.99 -6.78 14.49
N LEU A 72 -10.88 -5.48 14.76
CA LEU A 72 -11.34 -4.90 16.04
C LEU A 72 -12.66 -4.12 15.95
N GLY A 73 -13.27 -4.05 14.78
CA GLY A 73 -14.57 -3.40 14.58
C GLY A 73 -14.57 -1.87 14.88
N GLY A 74 -14.27 -1.07 13.93
CA GLY A 74 -14.47 0.38 13.93
C GLY A 74 -13.63 1.16 14.93
N VAL A 75 -14.08 1.31 16.15
CA VAL A 75 -13.39 2.12 17.18
C VAL A 75 -12.04 1.50 17.55
N GLY A 76 -11.95 0.18 17.65
CA GLY A 76 -10.68 -0.51 17.94
C GLY A 76 -9.64 -0.30 16.82
N ASP A 77 -10.07 -0.30 15.55
CA ASP A 77 -9.19 -0.05 14.41
C ASP A 77 -8.73 1.42 14.37
N LEU A 78 -9.57 2.36 14.78
CA LEU A 78 -9.18 3.77 14.88
C LEU A 78 -8.13 4.00 15.97
N VAL A 79 -8.29 3.37 17.14
CA VAL A 79 -7.30 3.40 18.22
C VAL A 79 -6.00 2.76 17.75
N LYS A 80 -6.05 1.58 17.10
CA LYS A 80 -4.89 0.93 16.51
C LYS A 80 -4.18 1.84 15.49
N SER A 81 -4.92 2.58 14.68
CA SER A 81 -4.35 3.55 13.73
C SER A 81 -3.62 4.69 14.46
N ALA A 82 -4.19 5.23 15.53
CA ALA A 82 -3.55 6.27 16.34
C ALA A 82 -2.29 5.75 17.04
N GLU A 83 -2.31 4.51 17.54
CA GLU A 83 -1.12 3.85 18.10
C GLU A 83 -0.05 3.62 17.05
N GLN A 84 -0.40 3.22 15.82
CA GLN A 84 0.53 3.03 14.71
C GLN A 84 1.21 4.33 14.28
N VAL A 85 0.56 5.48 14.39
CA VAL A 85 1.21 6.79 14.18
C VAL A 85 2.25 7.03 15.27
N SER A 86 1.91 6.70 16.51
CA SER A 86 2.77 6.92 17.69
C SER A 86 3.93 5.93 17.79
N SER A 87 3.70 4.71 17.37
CA SER A 87 4.69 3.62 17.34
C SER A 87 4.37 2.76 16.12
N PRO A 88 5.09 2.90 15.01
CA PRO A 88 4.79 2.21 13.75
C PRO A 88 5.02 0.69 13.87
N TYR A 89 4.34 0.09 14.83
CA TYR A 89 4.27 -1.36 15.00
C TYR A 89 3.19 -1.89 14.07
N ILE A 90 3.60 -2.69 13.13
CA ILE A 90 2.68 -3.46 12.28
C ILE A 90 2.73 -4.89 12.77
N ASP A 91 1.56 -5.46 12.99
CA ASP A 91 1.46 -6.85 13.34
C ASP A 91 2.10 -7.69 12.23
N ASP A 92 3.08 -8.49 12.61
CA ASP A 92 3.77 -9.41 11.68
C ASP A 92 2.79 -10.35 10.99
N HIS A 93 1.68 -10.69 11.63
CA HIS A 93 0.65 -11.55 11.06
C HIS A 93 -0.06 -10.88 9.90
N ASP A 94 -0.53 -9.64 10.09
CA ASP A 94 -1.23 -8.87 9.07
C ASP A 94 -0.31 -8.63 7.86
N LEU A 95 0.94 -8.22 8.12
CA LEU A 95 1.92 -8.01 7.07
C LEU A 95 2.22 -9.29 6.27
N LYS A 96 2.40 -10.43 6.95
CA LYS A 96 2.62 -11.73 6.30
C LYS A 96 1.42 -12.16 5.46
N THR A 97 0.21 -11.93 5.97
CA THR A 97 -1.02 -12.24 5.23
C THR A 97 -1.09 -11.44 3.93
N ILE A 98 -0.81 -10.14 3.98
CA ILE A 98 -0.76 -9.30 2.78
C ILE A 98 0.35 -9.78 1.83
N LEU A 99 1.54 -10.08 2.33
CA LEU A 99 2.66 -10.57 1.51
C LEU A 99 2.31 -11.87 0.77
N ILE A 100 1.63 -12.82 1.44
CA ILE A 100 1.17 -14.06 0.80
C ILE A 100 0.19 -13.77 -0.33
N GLN A 101 -0.73 -12.83 -0.13
CA GLN A 101 -1.71 -12.46 -1.14
C GLN A 101 -1.07 -11.85 -2.39
N ILE A 102 -0.05 -11.00 -2.22
CA ILE A 102 0.54 -10.23 -3.32
C ILE A 102 1.75 -10.91 -3.97
N HIS A 103 2.42 -11.84 -3.27
CA HIS A 103 3.69 -12.44 -3.70
C HIS A 103 3.70 -12.91 -5.17
N PRO A 104 2.68 -13.63 -5.67
CA PRO A 104 2.69 -14.09 -7.06
C PRO A 104 2.66 -12.95 -8.09
N GLN A 105 2.22 -11.77 -7.67
CA GLN A 105 1.98 -10.62 -8.55
C GLN A 105 3.16 -9.64 -8.57
N VAL A 106 4.04 -9.69 -7.56
CA VAL A 106 5.10 -8.67 -7.38
C VAL A 106 6.51 -9.18 -7.69
N ALA A 107 6.69 -10.48 -7.85
CA ALA A 107 8.01 -11.12 -7.93
C ALA A 107 8.88 -10.65 -9.11
N THR A 108 8.29 -10.14 -10.20
CA THR A 108 9.00 -9.84 -11.46
C THR A 108 8.64 -8.50 -12.09
N ARG A 109 7.93 -7.62 -11.38
CA ARG A 109 7.37 -6.39 -11.94
C ARG A 109 7.78 -5.15 -11.15
N LYS A 110 7.71 -3.98 -11.80
CA LYS A 110 7.67 -2.71 -11.07
C LYS A 110 6.41 -2.65 -10.21
N ILE A 111 6.54 -2.12 -9.00
CA ILE A 111 5.49 -2.16 -7.99
C ILE A 111 5.08 -0.75 -7.62
N LEU A 112 3.77 -0.48 -7.66
CA LEU A 112 3.18 0.69 -7.02
C LEU A 112 2.30 0.20 -5.86
N LEU A 113 2.68 0.55 -4.64
CA LEU A 113 1.89 0.32 -3.44
C LEU A 113 0.93 1.49 -3.26
N VAL A 114 -0.36 1.22 -3.22
CA VAL A 114 -1.40 2.23 -2.98
C VAL A 114 -2.10 1.91 -1.67
N GLY A 115 -1.87 2.73 -0.66
CA GLY A 115 -2.50 2.59 0.65
C GLY A 115 -3.67 3.56 0.81
N HIS A 116 -4.75 3.11 1.42
CA HIS A 116 -5.86 3.96 1.83
C HIS A 116 -6.02 3.92 3.34
N SER A 117 -6.09 5.08 3.99
CA SER A 117 -6.29 5.21 5.42
C SER A 117 -5.27 4.34 6.21
N GLN A 118 -5.69 3.45 7.10
CA GLN A 118 -4.80 2.54 7.84
C GLN A 118 -3.89 1.71 6.90
N GLY A 119 -4.35 1.37 5.70
CA GLY A 119 -3.54 0.66 4.69
C GLY A 119 -2.22 1.35 4.37
N THR A 120 -2.10 2.64 4.67
CA THR A 120 -0.86 3.41 4.45
C THR A 120 0.28 2.98 5.38
N PHE A 121 0.01 2.47 6.56
CA PHE A 121 1.03 1.87 7.43
C PHE A 121 1.57 0.58 6.82
N TYR A 122 0.68 -0.23 6.26
CA TYR A 122 1.07 -1.49 5.62
C TYR A 122 1.87 -1.26 4.33
N THR A 123 1.54 -0.23 3.53
CA THR A 123 2.38 0.11 2.36
C THR A 123 3.79 0.53 2.76
N ASN A 124 3.95 1.28 3.86
CA ASN A 124 5.26 1.63 4.41
C ASN A 124 6.04 0.38 4.84
N ALA A 125 5.39 -0.56 5.54
CA ALA A 125 6.00 -1.81 5.97
C ALA A 125 6.34 -2.74 4.80
N LEU A 126 5.44 -2.85 3.82
CA LEU A 126 5.68 -3.61 2.59
C LEU A 126 6.89 -3.06 1.83
N TYR A 127 7.00 -1.73 1.68
CA TYR A 127 8.15 -1.11 1.05
C TYR A 127 9.45 -1.49 1.77
N LYS A 128 9.48 -1.34 3.09
CA LYS A 128 10.64 -1.70 3.89
C LYS A 128 10.99 -3.18 3.73
N TYR A 129 10.01 -4.07 3.93
CA TYR A 129 10.22 -5.51 3.81
C TYR A 129 10.75 -5.89 2.43
N LEU A 130 10.11 -5.43 1.35
CA LEU A 130 10.51 -5.78 -0.01
C LEU A 130 11.92 -5.28 -0.35
N THR A 131 12.27 -4.05 0.06
CA THR A 131 13.60 -3.51 -0.20
C THR A 131 14.68 -4.18 0.63
N GLU A 132 14.40 -4.58 1.87
CA GLU A 132 15.31 -5.36 2.71
C GLU A 132 15.47 -6.80 2.20
N ASN A 133 14.51 -7.32 1.44
CA ASN A 133 14.55 -8.66 0.83
C ASN A 133 14.89 -8.64 -0.67
N GLY A 134 15.60 -7.62 -1.13
CA GLY A 134 16.27 -7.61 -2.43
C GLY A 134 15.49 -6.97 -3.58
N VAL A 135 14.30 -6.39 -3.33
CA VAL A 135 13.63 -5.60 -4.36
C VAL A 135 14.34 -4.25 -4.50
N ALA A 136 14.78 -3.91 -5.70
CA ALA A 136 15.44 -2.65 -5.98
C ALA A 136 14.51 -1.47 -5.68
N LYS A 137 15.00 -0.45 -4.98
CA LYS A 137 14.21 0.73 -4.57
C LYS A 137 13.62 1.47 -5.76
N GLU A 138 14.29 1.45 -6.90
CA GLU A 138 13.88 2.06 -8.16
C GLU A 138 12.72 1.30 -8.83
N SER A 139 12.44 0.09 -8.37
CA SER A 139 11.36 -0.77 -8.88
C SER A 139 10.10 -0.69 -8.04
N ILE A 140 10.12 0.04 -6.92
CA ILE A 140 8.98 0.14 -6.00
C ILE A 140 8.69 1.59 -5.64
N SER A 141 7.41 1.96 -5.66
CA SER A 141 6.93 3.29 -5.28
C SER A 141 5.70 3.19 -4.38
N ILE A 142 5.43 4.25 -3.64
CA ILE A 142 4.23 4.36 -2.79
C ILE A 142 3.40 5.57 -3.25
N TYR A 143 2.07 5.37 -3.24
CA TYR A 143 1.09 6.45 -3.31
C TYR A 143 0.00 6.21 -2.26
N ASN A 144 -0.06 7.05 -1.26
CA ASN A 144 -1.00 6.89 -0.15
C ASN A 144 -2.16 7.90 -0.23
N VAL A 145 -3.36 7.46 0.13
CA VAL A 145 -4.58 8.29 0.14
C VAL A 145 -5.18 8.29 1.54
N ALA A 146 -5.61 9.47 1.99
CA ALA A 146 -6.17 9.67 3.32
C ALA A 146 -5.25 9.07 4.42
N THR A 147 -3.98 9.48 4.39
CA THR A 147 -2.96 8.86 5.24
C THR A 147 -2.98 9.38 6.68
N PRO A 148 -3.12 8.51 7.69
CA PRO A 148 -2.83 8.83 9.08
C PRO A 148 -1.34 8.72 9.42
N ALA A 149 -0.50 8.22 8.52
CA ALA A 149 0.93 8.07 8.77
C ALA A 149 1.65 9.42 8.82
N ASN A 150 2.70 9.49 9.63
CA ASN A 150 3.58 10.66 9.75
C ASN A 150 4.75 10.67 8.75
N ILE A 151 4.93 9.59 8.01
CA ILE A 151 5.97 9.43 6.98
C ILE A 151 5.47 8.53 5.84
N ILE A 152 6.00 8.75 4.64
CA ILE A 152 5.85 7.84 3.51
C ILE A 152 7.22 7.24 3.19
N ALA A 153 7.33 5.92 3.29
CA ALA A 153 8.57 5.21 3.00
C ALA A 153 9.03 5.44 1.54
N GLY A 154 10.34 5.46 1.34
CA GLY A 154 10.92 5.70 0.01
C GLY A 154 10.65 7.07 -0.60
N GLY A 155 10.15 8.03 0.19
CA GLY A 155 9.79 9.36 -0.32
C GLY A 155 8.60 9.35 -1.28
N GLY A 156 7.68 8.38 -1.12
CA GLY A 156 6.48 8.26 -1.93
C GLY A 156 5.53 9.45 -1.81
N ALA A 157 4.57 9.52 -2.70
CA ALA A 157 3.56 10.58 -2.71
C ALA A 157 2.34 10.23 -1.84
N TYR A 158 1.58 11.24 -1.44
CA TYR A 158 0.32 11.05 -0.75
C TYR A 158 -0.72 12.12 -1.10
N LEU A 159 -1.97 11.82 -0.78
CA LEU A 159 -3.10 12.70 -0.96
C LEU A 159 -4.00 12.59 0.29
N THR A 160 -4.13 13.68 1.06
CA THR A 160 -5.00 13.74 2.24
C THR A 160 -5.80 15.04 2.21
N SER A 161 -7.13 14.93 2.26
CA SER A 161 -8.02 16.07 2.27
C SER A 161 -8.00 16.78 3.63
N GLN A 162 -8.13 18.10 3.64
CA GLN A 162 -8.34 18.90 4.85
C GLN A 162 -9.68 18.55 5.52
N ASN A 163 -10.66 18.11 4.72
CA ASN A 163 -11.99 17.74 5.17
C ASN A 163 -12.15 16.26 5.50
N ASP A 164 -11.04 15.51 5.63
CA ASP A 164 -11.10 14.12 6.05
C ASP A 164 -11.31 14.00 7.56
N GLU A 165 -12.57 13.82 7.95
CA GLU A 165 -12.97 13.79 9.36
C GLU A 165 -12.31 12.63 10.13
N VAL A 166 -12.08 11.47 9.48
CA VAL A 166 -11.45 10.32 10.12
C VAL A 166 -9.97 10.62 10.41
N ILE A 167 -9.25 11.19 9.44
CA ILE A 167 -7.86 11.56 9.65
C ILE A 167 -7.72 12.73 10.63
N ASN A 168 -8.65 13.66 10.64
CA ASN A 168 -8.67 14.74 11.61
C ASN A 168 -8.90 14.21 13.03
N LEU A 169 -9.79 13.23 13.21
CA LEU A 169 -9.98 12.56 14.49
C LEU A 169 -8.70 11.82 14.94
N VAL A 170 -8.00 11.14 14.03
CA VAL A 170 -6.70 10.51 14.36
C VAL A 170 -5.70 11.58 14.84
N ARG A 171 -5.66 12.76 14.21
CA ARG A 171 -4.80 13.87 14.64
C ARG A 171 -5.09 14.34 16.07
N GLU A 172 -6.35 14.33 16.49
CA GLU A 172 -6.75 14.68 17.85
C GLU A 172 -6.30 13.63 18.88
N LEU A 173 -6.20 12.37 18.48
CA LEU A 173 -5.85 11.24 19.35
C LEU A 173 -4.34 11.04 19.55
N VAL A 174 -3.49 11.60 18.68
CA VAL A 174 -2.03 11.41 18.75
C VAL A 174 -1.31 12.63 19.34
N ALA A 175 -0.15 12.37 19.94
CA ALA A 175 0.69 13.42 20.51
C ALA A 175 1.19 14.40 19.43
N SER A 176 1.43 15.66 19.81
CA SER A 176 1.80 16.73 18.88
C SER A 176 3.08 16.50 18.10
N ASP A 177 4.02 15.74 18.66
CA ASP A 177 5.31 15.37 18.05
C ASP A 177 5.20 14.21 17.05
N LYS A 178 4.04 13.58 16.96
CA LYS A 178 3.79 12.40 16.09
C LYS A 178 2.58 12.57 15.18
N GLN A 179 2.30 13.80 14.80
CA GLN A 179 1.14 14.08 13.96
C GLN A 179 1.23 13.39 12.58
N PRO A 180 0.10 12.93 12.03
CA PRO A 180 0.00 12.56 10.62
C PRO A 180 0.55 13.66 9.71
N LEU A 181 1.00 13.26 8.53
CA LEU A 181 1.38 14.20 7.49
C LEU A 181 0.27 15.24 7.26
N PRO A 182 0.59 16.52 7.00
CA PRO A 182 -0.40 17.55 6.80
C PRO A 182 -1.32 17.22 5.63
N ALA A 183 -2.54 17.70 5.68
CA ALA A 183 -3.42 17.68 4.53
C ALA A 183 -2.80 18.49 3.39
N ASN A 184 -2.88 17.96 2.16
CA ASN A 184 -2.25 18.57 0.99
C ASN A 184 -3.22 18.78 -0.18
N ILE A 185 -4.51 18.51 0.03
CA ILE A 185 -5.56 18.79 -0.93
C ILE A 185 -6.78 19.34 -0.21
N ASP A 186 -7.35 20.38 -0.80
CA ASP A 186 -8.66 20.88 -0.45
C ASP A 186 -9.65 20.40 -1.51
N ILE A 187 -10.34 19.31 -1.20
CA ILE A 187 -11.50 18.88 -2.01
C ILE A 187 -12.72 19.36 -1.26
N PRO A 188 -13.44 20.37 -1.76
CA PRO A 188 -14.73 20.72 -1.24
C PRO A 188 -15.68 19.56 -1.60
N LEU A 189 -15.77 18.57 -0.70
CA LEU A 189 -16.82 17.58 -0.79
C LEU A 189 -18.12 18.33 -0.49
N SER A 190 -19.01 18.43 -1.46
CA SER A 190 -20.35 18.91 -1.19
C SER A 190 -20.99 17.96 -0.17
N GLN A 191 -21.78 18.48 0.75
CA GLN A 191 -22.47 17.67 1.75
C GLN A 191 -23.24 16.50 1.12
N LYS A 192 -23.76 16.69 -0.09
CA LYS A 192 -24.45 15.68 -0.87
C LYS A 192 -23.53 14.54 -1.33
N GLU A 193 -22.28 14.82 -1.65
CA GLU A 193 -21.28 13.81 -2.03
C GLU A 193 -20.81 13.01 -0.80
N ILE A 194 -20.66 13.67 0.35
CA ILE A 194 -20.38 13.01 1.62
C ILE A 194 -21.54 12.09 2.02
N GLU A 195 -22.78 12.57 1.95
CA GLU A 195 -23.97 11.77 2.26
C GLU A 195 -24.09 10.57 1.33
N LYS A 196 -23.85 10.73 0.04
CA LYS A 196 -23.84 9.66 -0.94
C LYS A 196 -22.75 8.63 -0.63
N TYR A 197 -21.53 9.07 -0.33
CA TYR A 197 -20.41 8.20 0.04
C TYR A 197 -20.71 7.39 1.31
N LEU A 198 -21.28 8.04 2.34
CA LEU A 198 -21.66 7.41 3.60
C LEU A 198 -22.83 6.42 3.41
N GLN A 199 -23.77 6.72 2.53
CA GLN A 199 -24.88 5.81 2.20
C GLN A 199 -24.40 4.56 1.45
N GLU A 200 -23.51 4.74 0.47
CA GLU A 200 -22.97 3.64 -0.35
C GLU A 200 -22.12 2.67 0.48
N ARG A 201 -21.44 3.13 1.52
CA ARG A 201 -20.56 2.30 2.37
C ARG A 201 -21.20 1.78 3.67
N SER A 202 -22.49 2.00 3.87
CA SER A 202 -23.20 1.56 5.10
C SER A 202 -22.58 2.05 6.42
N VAL A 203 -21.77 3.11 6.39
CA VAL A 203 -21.09 3.67 7.58
C VAL A 203 -22.11 4.18 8.62
N LYS A 204 -23.38 4.40 8.22
CA LYS A 204 -24.47 4.73 9.15
C LYS A 204 -24.67 3.72 10.30
N LYS A 205 -24.13 2.52 10.21
CA LYS A 205 -24.23 1.51 11.28
C LYS A 205 -23.17 1.63 12.37
N VAL A 206 -22.16 2.46 12.19
CA VAL A 206 -20.98 2.51 13.09
C VAL A 206 -20.95 3.79 13.92
N ILE A 207 -21.66 4.83 13.51
CA ILE A 207 -21.64 6.16 14.17
C ILE A 207 -22.90 6.38 15.04
N TYR A 208 -23.88 5.45 15.05
CA TYR A 208 -25.07 5.52 15.92
C TYR A 208 -25.25 4.24 16.72
#